data_d66e30f7e18ca3e6eda8c3bf697181e1
#
_entry.id   d66e30f7e18ca3e6eda8c3bf697181e1
#
_cell.length_a   1.000
_cell.length_b   1.000
_cell.length_c   1.000
_cell.angle_alpha   90.00
_cell.angle_beta   90.00
_cell.angle_gamma   90.00
#
_symmetry.space_group_name_H-M   'P 1'
#
loop_
_entity.id
_entity.type
_entity.pdbx_description
1 polymer ?
#
loop_
_entity_poly.entity_id
_entity_poly.type
_entity_poly.pdbx_seq_one_letter_code
_entity_poly.pdbx_strand_id
1 'polypeptide(L)'
;MAKATASKKPVVRRRRERKNIENGSAHIQSTFNNTIVTITDLQGNTLSWASAGEMGFRGSRKSTPFAAQTAAETAAKAAMEHGLKTVEVYVKGPGSGREAAIRALQAAGLEVRLIKDVTPIPHNGCRPPKRRRV
;
A
#
# COMPACT_ATOMS: atom_id res chain seq x y z
N MET A 1 -11.14 -8.08 44.49
CA MET A 1 -10.80 -8.18 43.78
C MET A 1 -10.10 -7.75 42.69
N ALA A 2 -9.27 -6.96 42.69
CA ALA A 2 -8.50 -6.43 41.63
C ALA A 2 -7.71 -7.39 40.85
N LYS A 3 -7.88 -8.55 41.15
CA LYS A 3 -7.22 -9.47 40.51
C LYS A 3 -7.31 -9.57 39.11
N ALA A 4 -8.32 -9.22 38.51
CA ALA A 4 -8.47 -9.36 37.10
C ALA A 4 -7.43 -8.56 36.30
N THR A 5 -7.01 -7.46 36.85
CA THR A 5 -6.02 -6.66 36.15
C THR A 5 -4.61 -7.21 36.28
N ALA A 6 -4.34 -7.86 37.37
CA ALA A 6 -3.02 -8.41 37.56
C ALA A 6 -2.73 -9.60 36.66
N SER A 7 -3.74 -10.25 36.18
CA SER A 7 -3.53 -11.39 35.31
C SER A 7 -3.18 -11.03 33.87
N LYS A 8 -3.35 -9.80 33.51
CA LYS A 8 -2.96 -9.38 32.17
C LYS A 8 -1.46 -9.11 32.17
N LYS A 9 -0.71 -10.09 31.76
CA LYS A 9 0.67 -9.85 31.44
C LYS A 9 0.73 -8.74 30.41
N PRO A 10 1.56 -7.73 30.60
CA PRO A 10 1.74 -6.74 29.57
C PRO A 10 2.16 -7.45 28.29
N VAL A 11 1.35 -7.34 27.27
CA VAL A 11 1.73 -7.81 25.96
C VAL A 11 2.93 -6.98 25.60
N VAL A 12 4.09 -7.59 25.61
CA VAL A 12 5.28 -6.93 25.12
C VAL A 12 5.08 -6.77 23.63
N ARG A 13 4.52 -5.64 23.25
CA ARG A 13 4.53 -5.28 21.86
C ARG A 13 6.00 -5.13 21.49
N ARG A 14 6.46 -6.03 20.63
CA ARG A 14 7.77 -5.86 20.03
C ARG A 14 7.82 -4.44 19.50
N ARG A 15 8.70 -3.62 20.05
CA ARG A 15 8.94 -2.31 19.49
C ARG A 15 9.33 -2.54 18.03
N ARG A 16 8.56 -1.95 17.13
CA ARG A 16 8.94 -1.93 15.73
C ARG A 16 10.27 -1.22 15.66
N GLU A 17 11.29 -1.95 15.28
CA GLU A 17 12.59 -1.37 15.07
C GLU A 17 12.48 -0.35 13.94
N ARG A 18 12.95 0.86 14.20
CA ARG A 18 13.06 1.84 13.14
C ARG A 18 14.14 1.41 12.19
N LYS A 19 13.73 1.11 10.99
CA LYS A 19 14.67 0.85 9.91
C LYS A 19 15.04 2.20 9.31
N ASN A 20 16.31 2.59 9.37
CA ASN A 20 16.77 3.83 8.75
C ASN A 20 16.96 3.61 7.25
N ILE A 21 15.90 3.75 6.50
CA ILE A 21 15.91 3.55 5.04
C ILE A 21 15.46 4.84 4.40
N GLU A 22 16.35 5.49 3.64
CA GLU A 22 16.04 6.76 2.97
C GLU A 22 15.40 6.55 1.61
N ASN A 23 15.83 5.54 0.88
CA ASN A 23 15.34 5.23 -0.46
C ASN A 23 14.56 3.93 -0.45
N GLY A 24 13.41 3.94 -1.08
CA GLY A 24 12.56 2.76 -1.15
C GLY A 24 11.76 2.70 -2.43
N SER A 25 10.89 1.72 -2.50
CA SER A 25 10.00 1.52 -3.64
C SER A 25 8.55 1.49 -3.15
N ALA A 26 7.67 2.15 -3.87
CA ALA A 26 6.24 2.10 -3.61
C ALA A 26 5.59 1.25 -4.71
N HIS A 27 4.94 0.17 -4.30
CA HIS A 27 4.25 -0.72 -5.22
C HIS A 27 2.75 -0.48 -5.11
N ILE A 28 2.16 0.02 -6.18
CA ILE A 28 0.73 0.31 -6.23
C ILE A 28 0.06 -0.74 -7.12
N GLN A 29 -0.76 -1.57 -6.52
CA GLN A 29 -1.56 -2.54 -7.25
C GLN A 29 -3.00 -2.03 -7.30
N SER A 30 -3.44 -1.61 -8.47
CA SER A 30 -4.76 -1.03 -8.68
C SER A 30 -5.60 -1.95 -9.56
N THR A 31 -6.65 -2.50 -8.98
CA THR A 31 -7.63 -3.30 -9.72
C THR A 31 -8.92 -2.49 -9.87
N PHE A 32 -9.88 -3.00 -10.62
CA PHE A 32 -11.17 -2.34 -10.75
C PHE A 32 -11.95 -2.28 -9.43
N ASN A 33 -11.60 -3.12 -8.48
CA ASN A 33 -12.32 -3.23 -7.22
C ASN A 33 -11.59 -2.66 -6.01
N ASN A 34 -10.28 -2.50 -6.08
CA ASN A 34 -9.49 -2.12 -4.91
C ASN A 34 -8.14 -1.54 -5.32
N THR A 35 -7.48 -0.87 -4.40
CA THR A 35 -6.11 -0.39 -4.57
C THR A 35 -5.31 -0.77 -3.34
N ILE A 36 -4.15 -1.36 -3.55
CA ILE A 36 -3.23 -1.75 -2.49
C ILE A 36 -1.91 -1.01 -2.71
N VAL A 37 -1.43 -0.35 -1.68
CA VAL A 37 -0.15 0.37 -1.71
C VAL A 37 0.79 -0.30 -0.71
N THR A 38 1.93 -0.75 -1.20
CA THR A 38 2.96 -1.39 -0.38
C THR A 38 4.25 -0.61 -0.56
N ILE A 39 4.85 -0.19 0.53
CA ILE A 39 6.13 0.52 0.49
C ILE A 39 7.21 -0.39 1.03
N THR A 40 8.25 -0.57 0.24
CA THR A 40 9.35 -1.47 0.54
C THR A 40 10.68 -0.72 0.47
N ASP A 41 11.73 -1.37 0.94
CA ASP A 41 13.09 -0.90 0.68
C ASP A 41 13.49 -1.30 -0.75
N LEU A 42 14.71 -0.96 -1.15
CA LEU A 42 15.19 -1.30 -2.50
C LEU A 42 15.39 -2.80 -2.70
N GLN A 43 15.51 -3.56 -1.63
CA GLN A 43 15.66 -5.01 -1.68
C GLN A 43 14.32 -5.76 -1.72
N GLY A 44 13.22 -5.05 -1.50
CA GLY A 44 11.89 -5.65 -1.52
C GLY A 44 11.31 -5.98 -0.15
N ASN A 45 12.00 -5.64 0.93
CA ASN A 45 11.46 -5.86 2.29
C ASN A 45 10.39 -4.84 2.60
N THR A 46 9.21 -5.29 2.99
CA THR A 46 8.05 -4.42 3.23
C THR A 46 8.25 -3.55 4.48
N LEU A 47 8.12 -2.25 4.33
CA LEU A 47 8.14 -1.30 5.45
C LEU A 47 6.74 -1.00 5.96
N SER A 48 5.81 -0.79 5.04
CA SER A 48 4.42 -0.51 5.38
C SER A 48 3.52 -0.86 4.19
N TRP A 49 2.25 -1.05 4.47
CA TRP A 49 1.25 -1.26 3.43
C TRP A 49 -0.10 -0.77 3.91
N ALA A 50 -0.96 -0.45 2.95
CA ALA A 50 -2.34 -0.11 3.23
C ALA A 50 -3.18 -0.42 1.99
N SER A 51 -4.46 -0.66 2.19
CA SER A 51 -5.40 -0.88 1.10
C SER A 51 -6.68 -0.11 1.37
N ALA A 52 -7.47 0.09 0.33
CA ALA A 52 -8.75 0.75 0.48
C ALA A 52 -9.68 -0.01 1.43
N GLY A 53 -9.63 -1.33 1.39
CA GLY A 53 -10.43 -2.17 2.29
C GLY A 53 -10.02 -2.04 3.75
N GLU A 54 -8.73 -1.88 4.01
CA GLU A 54 -8.22 -1.69 5.36
C GLU A 54 -8.62 -0.34 5.95
N MET A 55 -8.77 0.67 5.11
CA MET A 55 -9.16 2.01 5.55
C MET A 55 -10.65 2.14 5.87
N GLY A 56 -11.39 1.06 5.83
CA GLY A 56 -12.82 1.04 6.15
C GLY A 56 -13.76 1.18 4.96
N PHE A 57 -13.24 1.34 3.75
CA PHE A 57 -14.07 1.37 2.55
C PHE A 57 -14.57 -0.04 2.24
N ARG A 58 -15.84 -0.15 1.87
CA ARG A 58 -16.47 -1.44 1.60
C ARG A 58 -17.17 -1.43 0.24
N GLY A 59 -17.23 -2.60 -0.40
CA GLY A 59 -17.92 -2.76 -1.66
C GLY A 59 -17.37 -1.87 -2.77
N SER A 60 -18.23 -1.18 -3.48
CA SER A 60 -17.83 -0.32 -4.60
C SER A 60 -17.00 0.91 -4.17
N ARG A 61 -17.03 1.27 -2.90
CA ARG A 61 -16.25 2.40 -2.40
C ARG A 61 -14.75 2.14 -2.44
N LYS A 62 -14.32 0.90 -2.42
CA LYS A 62 -12.90 0.52 -2.51
C LYS A 62 -12.27 0.87 -3.86
N SER A 63 -13.08 0.99 -4.89
CA SER A 63 -12.58 1.28 -6.23
C SER A 63 -12.42 2.76 -6.54
N THR A 64 -12.77 3.63 -5.59
CA THR A 64 -12.72 5.09 -5.82
C THR A 64 -11.31 5.63 -5.73
N PRO A 65 -10.98 6.70 -6.47
CA PRO A 65 -9.69 7.38 -6.33
C PRO A 65 -9.45 7.92 -4.92
N PHE A 66 -10.50 8.37 -4.23
CA PHE A 66 -10.38 8.85 -2.85
C PHE A 66 -9.91 7.74 -1.90
N ALA A 67 -10.42 6.53 -2.07
CA ALA A 67 -9.99 5.39 -1.26
C ALA A 67 -8.51 5.07 -1.50
N ALA A 68 -8.07 5.11 -2.75
CA ALA A 68 -6.67 4.92 -3.11
C ALA A 68 -5.77 6.00 -2.50
N GLN A 69 -6.22 7.23 -2.53
CA GLN A 69 -5.50 8.36 -1.93
C GLN A 69 -5.32 8.14 -0.42
N THR A 70 -6.38 7.76 0.29
CA THR A 70 -6.33 7.51 1.73
C THR A 70 -5.38 6.37 2.06
N ALA A 71 -5.43 5.29 1.31
CA ALA A 71 -4.53 4.16 1.49
C ALA A 71 -3.07 4.57 1.29
N ALA A 72 -2.79 5.31 0.22
CA ALA A 72 -1.44 5.76 -0.08
C ALA A 72 -0.89 6.71 1.00
N GLU A 73 -1.70 7.63 1.48
CA GLU A 73 -1.30 8.54 2.56
C GLU A 73 -0.95 7.76 3.84
N THR A 74 -1.77 6.79 4.20
CA THR A 74 -1.54 5.98 5.40
C THR A 74 -0.25 5.18 5.28
N ALA A 75 -0.04 4.53 4.14
CA ALA A 75 1.19 3.77 3.90
C ALA A 75 2.41 4.68 3.92
N ALA A 76 2.32 5.85 3.30
CA ALA A 76 3.42 6.81 3.25
C ALA A 76 3.81 7.32 4.64
N LYS A 77 2.84 7.68 5.45
CA LYS A 77 3.10 8.15 6.82
C LYS A 77 3.78 7.08 7.67
N ALA A 78 3.31 5.85 7.56
CA ALA A 78 3.91 4.73 8.29
C ALA A 78 5.35 4.46 7.82
N ALA A 79 5.62 4.56 6.52
CA ALA A 79 6.95 4.37 5.98
C ALA A 79 7.90 5.52 6.37
N MET A 80 7.40 6.74 6.45
CA MET A 80 8.20 7.90 6.83
C MET A 80 8.72 7.79 8.27
N GLU A 81 8.05 7.05 9.12
CA GLU A 81 8.54 6.75 10.47
C GLU A 81 9.86 5.98 10.44
N HIS A 82 10.13 5.25 9.38
CA HIS A 82 11.37 4.53 9.17
C HIS A 82 12.44 5.39 8.45
N GLY A 83 12.20 6.67 8.32
CA GLY A 83 13.14 7.59 7.70
C GLY A 83 13.08 7.68 6.18
N LEU A 84 12.07 7.09 5.55
CA LEU A 84 11.94 7.09 4.10
C LEU A 84 11.72 8.50 3.57
N LYS A 85 12.48 8.89 2.55
CA LYS A 85 12.39 10.22 1.93
C LYS A 85 12.10 10.15 0.44
N THR A 86 12.69 9.20 -0.25
CA THR A 86 12.63 9.08 -1.71
C THR A 86 12.09 7.72 -2.09
N VAL A 87 11.19 7.67 -3.05
CA VAL A 87 10.60 6.42 -3.53
C VAL A 87 10.61 6.33 -5.04
N GLU A 88 10.74 5.11 -5.54
CA GLU A 88 10.49 4.77 -6.92
C GLU A 88 9.11 4.11 -6.97
N VAL A 89 8.23 4.58 -7.82
CA VAL A 89 6.86 4.09 -7.88
C VAL A 89 6.71 3.07 -9.00
N TYR A 90 6.19 1.90 -8.65
CA TYR A 90 5.86 0.85 -9.61
C TYR A 90 4.37 0.62 -9.57
N VAL A 91 3.69 0.95 -10.66
CA VAL A 91 2.24 0.86 -10.75
C VAL A 91 1.85 -0.36 -11.55
N LYS A 92 0.88 -1.11 -11.05
CA LYS A 92 0.40 -2.33 -11.68
C LYS A 92 -1.11 -2.34 -11.71
N GLY A 93 -1.69 -2.61 -12.87
CA GLY A 93 -3.12 -2.79 -13.03
C GLY A 93 -3.86 -1.57 -13.55
N PRO A 94 -5.09 -1.77 -14.04
CA PRO A 94 -5.86 -0.74 -14.74
C PRO A 94 -6.83 0.08 -13.87
N GLY A 95 -6.80 -0.07 -12.55
CA GLY A 95 -7.76 0.57 -11.67
C GLY A 95 -7.73 2.10 -11.70
N SER A 96 -8.81 2.72 -11.29
CA SER A 96 -8.95 4.17 -11.27
C SER A 96 -8.10 4.86 -10.20
N GLY A 97 -7.61 4.10 -9.23
CA GLY A 97 -6.82 4.65 -8.13
C GLY A 97 -5.34 4.89 -8.43
N ARG A 98 -4.87 4.55 -9.63
CA ARG A 98 -3.44 4.65 -9.97
C ARG A 98 -2.87 6.05 -9.73
N GLU A 99 -3.43 7.04 -10.40
CA GLU A 99 -2.92 8.40 -10.33
C GLU A 99 -3.14 9.03 -8.95
N ALA A 100 -4.29 8.78 -8.35
CA ALA A 100 -4.60 9.31 -7.03
C ALA A 100 -3.61 8.81 -5.97
N ALA A 101 -3.23 7.54 -6.04
CA ALA A 101 -2.24 6.98 -5.12
C ALA A 101 -0.86 7.62 -5.30
N ILE A 102 -0.42 7.83 -6.55
CA ILE A 102 0.86 8.46 -6.83
C ILE A 102 0.87 9.91 -6.30
N ARG A 103 -0.18 10.65 -6.54
CA ARG A 103 -0.31 12.03 -6.05
C ARG A 103 -0.31 12.09 -4.53
N ALA A 104 -0.97 11.13 -3.90
CA ALA A 104 -1.02 11.07 -2.43
C ALA A 104 0.35 10.80 -1.83
N LEU A 105 1.19 9.98 -2.46
CA LEU A 105 2.56 9.76 -2.02
C LEU A 105 3.37 11.05 -2.05
N GLN A 106 3.23 11.83 -3.12
CA GLN A 106 3.90 13.13 -3.23
C GLN A 106 3.37 14.13 -2.18
N ALA A 107 2.06 14.16 -1.99
CA ALA A 107 1.43 15.06 -1.04
C ALA A 107 1.81 14.73 0.41
N ALA A 108 2.09 13.47 0.71
CA ALA A 108 2.53 13.06 2.05
C ALA A 108 3.94 13.50 2.39
N GLY A 109 4.72 13.91 1.40
CA GLY A 109 6.08 14.41 1.60
C GLY A 109 7.18 13.52 1.02
N LEU A 110 6.83 12.44 0.35
CA LEU A 110 7.82 11.59 -0.30
C LEU A 110 8.21 12.17 -1.66
N GLU A 111 9.49 12.14 -1.95
CA GLU A 111 9.99 12.52 -3.28
C GLU A 111 9.89 11.33 -4.21
N VAL A 112 9.13 11.48 -5.29
CA VAL A 112 8.99 10.44 -6.31
C VAL A 112 10.04 10.65 -7.39
N ARG A 113 10.98 9.72 -7.50
CA ARG A 113 12.08 9.80 -8.48
C ARG A 113 11.73 9.16 -9.81
N LEU A 114 10.97 8.10 -9.78
CA LEU A 114 10.66 7.30 -10.97
C LEU A 114 9.24 6.77 -10.86
N ILE A 115 8.52 6.80 -11.96
CA ILE A 115 7.19 6.17 -12.06
C ILE A 115 7.27 5.19 -13.23
N LYS A 116 7.05 3.92 -12.93
CA LYS A 116 7.12 2.87 -13.93
C LYS A 116 5.88 1.99 -13.87
N ASP A 117 5.31 1.70 -15.03
CA ASP A 117 4.20 0.78 -15.14
C ASP A 117 4.74 -0.64 -15.32
N VAL A 118 4.42 -1.51 -14.39
CA VAL A 118 4.87 -2.92 -14.40
C VAL A 118 3.73 -3.89 -14.58
N THR A 119 2.63 -3.44 -15.16
CA THR A 119 1.48 -4.30 -15.43
C THR A 119 1.92 -5.50 -16.28
N PRO A 120 1.66 -6.73 -15.84
CA PRO A 120 2.11 -7.91 -16.57
C PRO A 120 1.33 -8.08 -17.87
N ILE A 121 2.06 -8.35 -18.93
CA ILE A 121 1.47 -8.65 -20.24
C ILE A 121 1.83 -10.10 -20.57
N PRO A 122 0.87 -11.03 -20.59
CA PRO A 122 1.18 -12.43 -20.87
C PRO A 122 1.55 -12.61 -22.35
N HIS A 123 2.50 -13.50 -22.59
CA HIS A 123 2.88 -13.93 -23.94
C HIS A 123 1.98 -15.12 -24.34
N ASN A 124 0.70 -14.86 -24.51
CA ASN A 124 -0.38 -15.83 -24.69
C ASN A 124 -0.77 -16.64 -23.44
N GLY A 125 0.04 -16.75 -22.45
CA GLY A 125 -0.25 -17.30 -21.12
C GLY A 125 -1.32 -18.39 -21.01
N CYS A 126 -1.96 -18.43 -19.88
CA CYS A 126 -3.05 -19.37 -19.61
C CYS A 126 -4.35 -18.93 -20.27
N ARG A 127 -5.19 -19.92 -20.57
CA ARG A 127 -6.53 -19.62 -21.12
C ARG A 127 -7.31 -18.81 -20.10
N PRO A 128 -7.88 -17.64 -20.49
CA PRO A 128 -8.68 -16.84 -19.56
C PRO A 128 -9.96 -17.58 -19.16
N PRO A 129 -10.53 -17.25 -17.99
CA PRO A 129 -11.80 -17.84 -17.58
C PRO A 129 -12.92 -17.43 -18.53
N LYS A 130 -14.01 -18.18 -18.51
CA LYS A 130 -15.13 -17.86 -19.37
C LYS A 130 -15.76 -16.51 -18.95
N ARG A 131 -16.51 -15.92 -19.90
CA ARG A 131 -17.21 -14.67 -19.66
C ARG A 131 -18.07 -14.72 -18.41
N ARG A 132 -17.98 -13.66 -17.63
CA ARG A 132 -18.87 -13.46 -16.52
C ARG A 132 -20.30 -13.25 -17.01
N ARG A 133 -21.24 -13.98 -16.44
CA ARG A 133 -22.66 -13.75 -16.71
C ARG A 133 -23.08 -12.49 -15.98
N VAL A 134 -23.69 -11.59 -16.71
CA VAL A 134 -24.19 -10.34 -16.15
C VAL A 134 -25.71 -10.38 -16.12
#